data_a355101b2d491465f1ab3f2c2eaee5cf
#
_entry.id   a355101b2d491465f1ab3f2c2eaee5cf
#
_cell.length_a   1.000
_cell.length_b   1.000
_cell.length_c   1.000
_cell.angle_alpha   90.00
_cell.angle_beta   90.00
_cell.angle_gamma   90.00
#
_symmetry.space_group_name_H-M   'P 1'
#
loop_
_entity.id
_entity.type
_entity.pdbx_description
1 polymer ?
#
loop_
_entity_poly.entity_id
_entity_poly.type
_entity_poly.pdbx_seq_one_letter_code
_entity_poly.pdbx_strand_id
1 'polypeptide(L)'
;MASRLYVDMDGVLVDFVKGAENYFKITIAVGGRHGIKGSEFLALWEGPKGWRQLKKDWPTFWMDLDPEPFYSHLLKLVLPLHPAVLTAIPKGWPSSATGKRIWCQRHMPNWGRHPHEEFLAVDRSRKRQYAKQADGTPNLLIDDFDKNITEWESAGGIGLLYTGKASQYYISKALAKYMTK
;
A
#
# COMPACT_ATOMS: atom_id res chain seq x y z
N MET A 1 23.02 9.02 4.33
CA MET A 1 22.46 7.68 4.61
C MET A 1 21.81 7.16 3.34
N ALA A 2 21.64 5.82 3.20
CA ALA A 2 20.89 5.25 2.07
C ALA A 2 19.40 5.58 2.22
N SER A 3 18.69 5.76 1.10
CA SER A 3 17.24 5.96 1.08
C SER A 3 16.52 4.74 1.69
N ARG A 4 15.40 4.96 2.39
CA ARG A 4 14.50 3.88 2.83
C ARG A 4 13.41 3.66 1.79
N LEU A 5 12.98 2.41 1.66
CA LEU A 5 11.88 2.02 0.79
C LEU A 5 10.61 1.81 1.61
N TYR A 6 9.53 2.45 1.18
CA TYR A 6 8.18 2.27 1.69
C TYR A 6 7.29 1.70 0.58
N VAL A 7 6.42 0.77 0.94
CA VAL A 7 5.48 0.12 0.01
C VAL A 7 4.07 0.23 0.60
N ASP A 8 3.11 0.74 -0.18
CA ASP A 8 1.70 0.69 0.23
C ASP A 8 1.16 -0.74 0.18
N MET A 9 0.03 -0.96 0.81
CA MET A 9 -0.61 -2.27 0.84
C MET A 9 -1.76 -2.36 -0.17
N ASP A 10 -2.76 -1.48 -0.06
CA ASP A 10 -3.98 -1.56 -0.86
C ASP A 10 -3.70 -1.18 -2.32
N GLY A 11 -4.02 -2.05 -3.28
CA GLY A 11 -3.74 -1.82 -4.70
C GLY A 11 -2.27 -2.04 -5.11
N VAL A 12 -1.37 -2.34 -4.16
CA VAL A 12 0.06 -2.62 -4.42
C VAL A 12 0.43 -4.05 -4.01
N LEU A 13 0.17 -4.42 -2.76
CA LEU A 13 0.42 -5.77 -2.24
C LEU A 13 -0.83 -6.64 -2.31
N VAL A 14 -2.01 -6.06 -2.07
CA VAL A 14 -3.30 -6.74 -2.06
C VAL A 14 -4.24 -6.18 -3.11
N ASP A 15 -5.03 -7.04 -3.73
CA ASP A 15 -6.13 -6.67 -4.63
C ASP A 15 -7.36 -6.25 -3.79
N PHE A 16 -7.30 -5.02 -3.26
CA PHE A 16 -8.36 -4.45 -2.43
C PHE A 16 -9.70 -4.39 -3.17
N VAL A 17 -9.68 -4.02 -4.45
CA VAL A 17 -10.90 -3.86 -5.27
C VAL A 17 -11.61 -5.21 -5.41
N LYS A 18 -10.88 -6.26 -5.81
CA LYS A 18 -11.43 -7.61 -5.91
C LYS A 18 -11.93 -8.12 -4.56
N GLY A 19 -11.18 -7.89 -3.48
CA GLY A 19 -11.61 -8.26 -2.13
C GLY A 19 -12.94 -7.61 -1.75
N ALA A 20 -13.10 -6.32 -2.05
CA ALA A 20 -14.33 -5.61 -1.79
C ALA A 20 -15.48 -6.05 -2.73
N GLU A 21 -15.21 -6.32 -4.02
CA GLU A 21 -16.20 -6.93 -4.93
C GLU A 21 -16.73 -8.25 -4.39
N ASN A 22 -15.83 -9.13 -3.95
CA ASN A 22 -16.19 -10.44 -3.39
C ASN A 22 -17.00 -10.30 -2.11
N TYR A 23 -16.58 -9.43 -1.20
CA TYR A 23 -17.23 -9.21 0.09
C TYR A 23 -18.65 -8.66 -0.08
N PHE A 24 -18.84 -7.68 -0.95
CA PHE A 24 -20.14 -7.04 -1.18
C PHE A 24 -20.98 -7.73 -2.25
N LYS A 25 -20.45 -8.76 -2.94
CA LYS A 25 -21.09 -9.46 -4.07
C LYS A 25 -21.50 -8.50 -5.20
N ILE A 26 -20.61 -7.60 -5.56
CA ILE A 26 -20.81 -6.61 -6.63
C ILE A 26 -19.69 -6.72 -7.67
N THR A 27 -19.91 -6.13 -8.84
CA THR A 27 -18.88 -5.96 -9.87
C THR A 27 -18.68 -4.49 -10.14
N ILE A 28 -17.43 -4.05 -10.13
CA ILE A 28 -17.08 -2.66 -10.40
C ILE A 28 -16.70 -2.53 -11.86
N ALA A 29 -17.57 -1.89 -12.61
CA ALA A 29 -17.33 -1.54 -14.02
C ALA A 29 -16.47 -0.25 -14.12
N VAL A 30 -15.25 -0.27 -13.60
CA VAL A 30 -14.35 0.88 -13.68
C VAL A 30 -13.13 0.53 -14.51
N GLY A 31 -12.68 1.47 -15.33
CA GLY A 31 -11.60 1.30 -16.30
C GLY A 31 -10.18 1.14 -15.74
N GLY A 32 -10.04 0.69 -14.49
CA GLY A 32 -8.76 0.40 -13.86
C GLY A 32 -8.92 0.07 -12.38
N ARG A 33 -8.15 -0.92 -11.91
CA ARG A 33 -8.18 -1.38 -10.50
C ARG A 33 -7.24 -0.61 -9.58
N HIS A 34 -6.31 0.16 -10.15
CA HIS A 34 -5.34 0.95 -9.41
C HIS A 34 -5.82 2.39 -9.24
N GLY A 35 -5.50 3.00 -8.11
CA GLY A 35 -5.81 4.41 -7.81
C GLY A 35 -7.26 4.68 -7.40
N ILE A 36 -8.09 3.64 -7.22
CA ILE A 36 -9.45 3.83 -6.69
C ILE A 36 -9.37 4.01 -5.18
N LYS A 37 -9.84 5.17 -4.72
CA LYS A 37 -9.96 5.37 -3.27
C LYS A 37 -11.00 4.39 -2.71
N GLY A 38 -10.66 3.69 -1.64
CA GLY A 38 -11.65 2.89 -0.91
C GLY A 38 -12.88 3.69 -0.50
N SER A 39 -12.75 5.01 -0.25
CA SER A 39 -13.87 5.91 0.01
C SER A 39 -14.74 6.18 -1.22
N GLU A 40 -14.15 6.31 -2.41
CA GLU A 40 -14.89 6.48 -3.68
C GLU A 40 -15.61 5.19 -4.05
N PHE A 41 -14.93 4.06 -3.89
CA PHE A 41 -15.49 2.75 -4.06
C PHE A 41 -16.73 2.53 -3.17
N LEU A 42 -16.63 2.84 -1.90
CA LEU A 42 -17.72 2.66 -0.94
C LEU A 42 -18.81 3.74 -1.06
N ALA A 43 -18.49 4.93 -1.58
CA ALA A 43 -19.47 5.95 -1.92
C ALA A 43 -20.32 5.56 -3.15
N LEU A 44 -19.74 4.85 -4.12
CA LEU A 44 -20.47 4.32 -5.28
C LEU A 44 -21.47 3.23 -4.88
N TRP A 45 -21.24 2.55 -3.75
CA TRP A 45 -22.06 1.38 -3.41
C TRP A 45 -23.08 1.63 -2.31
N GLU A 46 -23.16 2.50 -1.51
CA GLU A 46 -24.16 2.85 -0.48
C GLU A 46 -23.62 3.80 0.61
N GLY A 47 -22.53 4.48 0.31
CA GLY A 47 -21.96 5.48 1.21
C GLY A 47 -21.61 4.90 2.60
N PRO A 48 -22.09 5.55 3.69
CA PRO A 48 -21.74 5.15 5.06
C PRO A 48 -22.18 3.74 5.48
N LYS A 49 -23.10 3.09 4.75
CA LYS A 49 -23.57 1.73 5.09
C LYS A 49 -22.53 0.66 4.74
N GLY A 50 -21.86 0.78 3.59
CA GLY A 50 -20.80 -0.16 3.19
C GLY A 50 -19.66 -0.22 4.21
N TRP A 51 -19.20 0.93 4.68
CA TRP A 51 -18.21 0.98 5.76
C TRP A 51 -18.69 0.36 7.07
N ARG A 52 -19.97 0.56 7.45
CA ARG A 52 -20.53 -0.03 8.66
C ARG A 52 -20.61 -1.55 8.59
N GLN A 53 -20.85 -2.12 7.40
CA GLN A 53 -20.88 -3.55 7.22
C GLN A 53 -19.47 -4.14 7.30
N LEU A 54 -18.51 -3.57 6.59
CA LEU A 54 -17.09 -3.95 6.71
C LEU A 54 -16.58 -3.90 8.15
N LYS A 55 -17.08 -2.95 8.97
CA LYS A 55 -16.67 -2.80 10.36
C LYS A 55 -16.92 -4.06 11.21
N LYS A 56 -17.95 -4.84 10.91
CA LYS A 56 -18.26 -6.05 11.67
C LYS A 56 -17.24 -7.16 11.45
N ASP A 57 -16.66 -7.25 10.25
CA ASP A 57 -15.74 -8.31 9.85
C ASP A 57 -14.28 -7.83 9.83
N TRP A 58 -14.03 -6.69 10.41
CA TRP A 58 -12.72 -6.18 10.68
C TRP A 58 -12.12 -6.89 11.90
N PRO A 59 -10.96 -7.44 11.87
CA PRO A 59 -9.85 -7.34 10.92
C PRO A 59 -9.83 -8.42 9.83
N THR A 60 -10.74 -9.43 9.88
CA THR A 60 -10.70 -10.60 8.97
C THR A 60 -10.73 -10.23 7.50
N PHE A 61 -11.53 -9.24 7.11
CA PHE A 61 -11.54 -8.75 5.73
C PHE A 61 -10.11 -8.48 5.19
N TRP A 62 -9.31 -7.73 5.96
CA TRP A 62 -7.95 -7.39 5.53
C TRP A 62 -6.99 -8.58 5.56
N MET A 63 -7.20 -9.54 6.48
CA MET A 63 -6.37 -10.75 6.59
C MET A 63 -6.53 -11.69 5.40
N ASP A 64 -7.69 -11.68 4.76
CA ASP A 64 -8.10 -12.68 3.78
C ASP A 64 -8.15 -12.11 2.35
N LEU A 65 -7.62 -10.89 2.13
CA LEU A 65 -7.46 -10.32 0.80
C LEU A 65 -6.50 -11.15 -0.05
N ASP A 66 -6.88 -11.35 -1.31
CA ASP A 66 -5.97 -11.94 -2.29
C ASP A 66 -4.76 -11.02 -2.53
N PRO A 67 -3.56 -11.58 -2.75
CA PRO A 67 -2.45 -10.80 -3.28
C PRO A 67 -2.80 -10.14 -4.62
N GLU A 68 -2.21 -8.98 -4.87
CA GLU A 68 -2.30 -8.32 -6.17
C GLU A 68 -1.74 -9.24 -7.29
N PRO A 69 -2.32 -9.28 -8.51
CA PRO A 69 -1.93 -10.25 -9.55
C PRO A 69 -0.43 -10.31 -9.89
N PHE A 70 0.29 -9.20 -9.74
CA PHE A 70 1.74 -9.16 -9.99
C PHE A 70 2.59 -9.08 -8.71
N TYR A 71 1.99 -9.37 -7.57
CA TYR A 71 2.58 -9.33 -6.25
C TYR A 71 3.92 -10.09 -6.15
N SER A 72 3.98 -11.34 -6.65
CA SER A 72 5.20 -12.15 -6.55
C SER A 72 6.40 -11.53 -7.27
N HIS A 73 6.14 -10.79 -8.34
CA HIS A 73 7.17 -10.09 -9.10
C HIS A 73 7.65 -8.84 -8.34
N LEU A 74 6.71 -8.06 -7.80
CA LEU A 74 7.03 -6.91 -6.96
C LEU A 74 7.84 -7.32 -5.73
N LEU A 75 7.44 -8.40 -5.05
CA LEU A 75 8.18 -8.90 -3.88
C LEU A 75 9.64 -9.23 -4.17
N LYS A 76 9.92 -9.87 -5.32
CA LYS A 76 11.30 -10.17 -5.72
C LYS A 76 12.15 -8.91 -5.88
N LEU A 77 11.54 -7.78 -6.25
CA LEU A 77 12.23 -6.50 -6.38
C LEU A 77 12.45 -5.80 -5.03
N VAL A 78 11.46 -5.86 -4.14
CA VAL A 78 11.46 -5.02 -2.93
C VAL A 78 11.99 -5.72 -1.68
N LEU A 79 11.75 -7.02 -1.48
CA LEU A 79 12.18 -7.73 -0.26
C LEU A 79 13.68 -7.67 0.00
N PRO A 80 14.58 -7.79 -1.01
CA PRO A 80 16.02 -7.65 -0.77
C PRO A 80 16.45 -6.26 -0.27
N LEU A 81 15.56 -5.27 -0.36
CA LEU A 81 15.78 -3.88 0.04
C LEU A 81 15.18 -3.57 1.42
N HIS A 82 14.67 -4.57 2.11
CA HIS A 82 14.07 -4.45 3.45
C HIS A 82 12.99 -3.36 3.55
N PRO A 83 11.88 -3.45 2.76
CA PRO A 83 10.88 -2.41 2.70
C PRO A 83 10.09 -2.28 4.01
N ALA A 84 9.76 -1.06 4.40
CA ALA A 84 8.69 -0.80 5.35
C ALA A 84 7.34 -0.82 4.63
N VAL A 85 6.31 -1.41 5.24
CA VAL A 85 4.94 -1.27 4.75
C VAL A 85 4.34 0.00 5.36
N LEU A 86 3.92 0.94 4.51
CA LEU A 86 3.31 2.21 4.90
C LEU A 86 1.90 2.31 4.34
N THR A 87 0.92 1.90 5.12
CA THR A 87 -0.47 1.79 4.67
C THR A 87 -1.40 2.78 5.35
N ALA A 88 -2.42 3.25 4.62
CA ALA A 88 -3.49 4.05 5.19
C ALA A 88 -4.49 3.17 5.96
N ILE A 89 -5.00 3.71 7.07
CA ILE A 89 -6.14 3.14 7.80
C ILE A 89 -7.32 4.10 7.74
N PRO A 90 -8.55 3.59 7.66
CA PRO A 90 -9.74 4.43 7.73
C PRO A 90 -9.82 5.13 9.09
N LYS A 91 -10.15 6.43 9.06
CA LYS A 91 -10.26 7.25 10.28
C LYS A 91 -11.22 6.62 11.29
N GLY A 92 -10.76 6.47 12.55
CA GLY A 92 -11.54 5.89 13.64
C GLY A 92 -11.59 4.36 13.64
N TRP A 93 -10.76 3.66 12.81
CA TRP A 93 -10.84 2.21 12.67
C TRP A 93 -9.47 1.52 12.79
N PRO A 94 -8.84 1.62 13.94
CA PRO A 94 -7.48 1.10 14.15
C PRO A 94 -7.38 -0.42 14.01
N SER A 95 -8.48 -1.16 14.18
CA SER A 95 -8.51 -2.63 14.04
C SER A 95 -8.16 -3.12 12.63
N SER A 96 -8.32 -2.27 11.58
CA SER A 96 -7.86 -2.61 10.23
C SER A 96 -6.34 -2.81 10.17
N ALA A 97 -5.59 -2.09 10.98
CA ALA A 97 -4.15 -2.25 11.07
C ALA A 97 -3.74 -3.66 11.52
N THR A 98 -4.51 -4.29 12.42
CA THR A 98 -4.25 -5.66 12.87
C THR A 98 -4.37 -6.65 11.71
N GLY A 99 -5.47 -6.59 10.95
CA GLY A 99 -5.67 -7.47 9.79
C GLY A 99 -4.60 -7.29 8.73
N LYS A 100 -4.28 -6.05 8.38
CA LYS A 100 -3.21 -5.71 7.43
C LYS A 100 -1.84 -6.23 7.88
N ARG A 101 -1.50 -6.08 9.14
CA ARG A 101 -0.23 -6.60 9.70
C ARG A 101 -0.17 -8.12 9.61
N ILE A 102 -1.25 -8.83 9.98
CA ILE A 102 -1.31 -10.28 9.90
C ILE A 102 -1.16 -10.74 8.45
N TRP A 103 -1.79 -10.04 7.50
CA TRP A 103 -1.63 -10.33 6.08
C TRP A 103 -0.15 -10.25 5.66
N CYS A 104 0.55 -9.18 6.02
CA CYS A 104 1.98 -9.02 5.73
C CYS A 104 2.82 -10.17 6.31
N GLN A 105 2.55 -10.57 7.56
CA GLN A 105 3.23 -11.68 8.21
C GLN A 105 3.03 -13.03 7.50
N ARG A 106 1.84 -13.24 6.90
CA ARG A 106 1.52 -14.48 6.17
C ARG A 106 2.10 -14.51 4.76
N HIS A 107 2.13 -13.38 4.10
CA HIS A 107 2.42 -13.30 2.66
C HIS A 107 3.80 -12.77 2.32
N MET A 108 4.49 -12.09 3.23
CA MET A 108 5.85 -11.58 2.99
C MET A 108 6.89 -12.45 3.71
N PRO A 109 7.56 -13.39 2.99
CA PRO A 109 8.50 -14.34 3.61
C PRO A 109 9.64 -13.63 4.33
N ASN A 110 9.87 -14.02 5.59
CA ASN A 110 10.93 -13.48 6.46
C ASN A 110 10.85 -11.98 6.75
N TRP A 111 9.81 -11.27 6.30
CA TRP A 111 9.62 -9.87 6.59
C TRP A 111 9.38 -9.62 8.10
N GLY A 112 9.82 -8.47 8.58
CA GLY A 112 9.75 -8.09 10.00
C GLY A 112 10.97 -8.54 10.83
N ARG A 113 12.01 -9.09 10.19
CA ARG A 113 13.26 -9.49 10.84
C ARG A 113 14.37 -8.43 10.78
N HIS A 114 14.27 -7.53 9.82
CA HIS A 114 15.21 -6.42 9.66
C HIS A 114 14.67 -5.14 10.31
N PRO A 115 15.51 -4.28 10.94
CA PRO A 115 15.06 -3.06 11.60
C PRO A 115 14.30 -2.07 10.69
N HIS A 116 14.51 -2.13 9.37
CA HIS A 116 13.80 -1.28 8.41
C HIS A 116 12.46 -1.87 7.94
N GLU A 117 12.19 -3.14 8.20
CA GLU A 117 10.95 -3.84 7.85
C GLU A 117 9.87 -3.54 8.88
N GLU A 118 9.39 -2.31 8.90
CA GLU A 118 8.37 -1.82 9.83
C GLU A 118 6.99 -1.87 9.19
N PHE A 119 5.96 -2.09 10.02
CA PHE A 119 4.56 -1.91 9.63
C PHE A 119 4.02 -0.60 10.20
N LEU A 120 3.77 0.36 9.34
CA LEU A 120 3.32 1.70 9.67
C LEU A 120 1.89 1.91 9.13
N ALA A 121 0.93 1.90 10.05
CA ALA A 121 -0.48 2.16 9.77
C ALA A 121 -0.84 3.59 10.20
N VAL A 122 -1.14 4.45 9.25
CA VAL A 122 -1.30 5.89 9.47
C VAL A 122 -2.55 6.44 8.79
N ASP A 123 -2.98 7.64 9.15
CA ASP A 123 -3.91 8.40 8.30
C ASP A 123 -3.25 8.67 6.94
N ARG A 124 -4.01 8.57 5.84
CA ARG A 124 -3.48 8.76 4.48
C ARG A 124 -2.61 10.02 4.35
N SER A 125 -3.10 11.16 4.83
CA SER A 125 -2.39 12.44 4.75
C SER A 125 -1.07 12.50 5.53
N ARG A 126 -0.86 11.55 6.44
CA ARG A 126 0.38 11.46 7.23
C ARG A 126 1.48 10.67 6.54
N LYS A 127 1.19 9.92 5.46
CA LYS A 127 2.22 9.20 4.68
C LYS A 127 3.39 10.12 4.31
N ARG A 128 3.11 11.34 3.83
CA ARG A 128 4.13 12.33 3.43
C ARG A 128 5.15 12.69 4.52
N GLN A 129 4.86 12.43 5.79
CA GLN A 129 5.80 12.71 6.89
C GLN A 129 7.02 11.79 6.87
N TYR A 130 6.94 10.66 6.15
CA TYR A 130 8.01 9.70 5.97
C TYR A 130 8.82 9.93 4.69
N ALA A 131 8.54 10.98 3.92
CA ALA A 131 9.17 11.25 2.64
C ALA A 131 10.68 11.53 2.72
N LYS A 132 11.15 12.00 3.87
CA LYS A 132 12.57 12.26 4.13
C LYS A 132 13.02 11.70 5.47
N GLN A 133 14.30 11.38 5.55
CA GLN A 133 15.01 11.11 6.79
C GLN A 133 15.39 12.42 7.50
N ALA A 134 15.83 12.32 8.75
CA ALA A 134 16.22 13.49 9.56
C ALA A 134 17.40 14.29 8.95
N ASP A 135 18.27 13.61 8.18
CA ASP A 135 19.39 14.24 7.46
C ASP A 135 19.01 14.84 6.10
N GLY A 136 17.72 14.83 5.76
CA GLY A 136 17.21 15.32 4.48
C GLY A 136 17.27 14.30 3.33
N THR A 137 17.84 13.11 3.52
CA THR A 137 17.88 12.05 2.50
C THR A 137 16.44 11.67 2.07
N PRO A 138 16.12 11.71 0.76
CA PRO A 138 14.80 11.34 0.27
C PRO A 138 14.55 9.83 0.45
N ASN A 139 13.35 9.47 0.86
CA ASN A 139 12.88 8.09 0.88
C ASN A 139 12.02 7.78 -0.37
N LEU A 140 11.91 6.50 -0.72
CA LEU A 140 11.09 6.03 -1.83
C LEU A 140 9.75 5.52 -1.33
N LEU A 141 8.67 5.79 -2.08
CA LEU A 141 7.34 5.24 -1.86
C LEU A 141 6.84 4.58 -3.14
N ILE A 142 6.43 3.31 -3.04
CA ILE A 142 5.64 2.63 -4.07
C ILE A 142 4.18 2.66 -3.61
N ASP A 143 3.30 3.30 -4.39
CA ASP A 143 1.88 3.50 -4.04
C ASP A 143 1.07 3.55 -5.34
N ASP A 144 -0.15 3.00 -5.36
CA ASP A 144 -1.02 3.00 -6.55
C ASP A 144 -1.84 4.28 -6.69
N PHE A 145 -1.87 5.11 -5.66
CA PHE A 145 -2.67 6.32 -5.62
C PHE A 145 -1.82 7.56 -5.92
N ASP A 146 -2.07 8.17 -7.08
CA ASP A 146 -1.31 9.29 -7.62
C ASP A 146 -1.22 10.48 -6.66
N LYS A 147 -2.30 10.75 -5.91
CA LYS A 147 -2.31 11.80 -4.89
C LYS A 147 -1.31 11.53 -3.77
N ASN A 148 -1.12 10.28 -3.35
CA ASN A 148 -0.10 9.93 -2.36
C ASN A 148 1.29 10.18 -2.93
N ILE A 149 1.52 9.83 -4.20
CA ILE A 149 2.77 10.09 -4.90
C ILE A 149 3.07 11.59 -4.96
N THR A 150 2.10 12.41 -5.41
CA THR A 150 2.23 13.86 -5.48
C THR A 150 2.53 14.49 -4.11
N GLU A 151 1.81 14.08 -3.06
CA GLU A 151 2.02 14.59 -1.70
C GLU A 151 3.39 14.16 -1.14
N TRP A 152 3.85 12.95 -1.48
CA TRP A 152 5.17 12.45 -1.10
C TRP A 152 6.30 13.23 -1.76
N GLU A 153 6.22 13.46 -3.06
CA GLU A 153 7.20 14.23 -3.82
C GLU A 153 7.24 15.69 -3.38
N SER A 154 6.08 16.29 -3.12
CA SER A 154 5.99 17.65 -2.56
C SER A 154 6.66 17.78 -1.18
N ALA A 155 6.74 16.67 -0.43
CA ALA A 155 7.47 16.60 0.83
C ALA A 155 8.97 16.25 0.65
N GLY A 156 9.42 16.10 -0.62
CA GLY A 156 10.81 15.88 -1.02
C GLY A 156 11.26 14.42 -1.01
N GLY A 157 10.34 13.47 -1.06
CA GLY A 157 10.61 12.06 -1.31
C GLY A 157 10.61 11.73 -2.80
N ILE A 158 10.79 10.46 -3.13
CA ILE A 158 10.77 9.90 -4.48
C ILE A 158 9.54 9.00 -4.59
N GLY A 159 8.56 9.40 -5.39
CA GLY A 159 7.33 8.66 -5.63
C GLY A 159 7.45 7.69 -6.80
N LEU A 160 6.94 6.49 -6.65
CA LEU A 160 6.91 5.44 -7.68
C LEU A 160 5.47 4.94 -7.81
N LEU A 161 4.74 5.47 -8.80
CA LEU A 161 3.34 5.10 -9.03
C LEU A 161 3.25 3.65 -9.50
N TYR A 162 2.53 2.82 -8.75
CA TYR A 162 2.28 1.43 -9.11
C TYR A 162 1.01 1.32 -9.97
N THR A 163 1.14 0.74 -11.16
CA THR A 163 0.04 0.47 -12.10
C THR A 163 0.05 -0.99 -12.57
N GLY A 164 0.36 -1.91 -11.65
CA GLY A 164 0.50 -3.34 -11.96
C GLY A 164 1.75 -3.63 -12.80
N LYS A 165 1.62 -4.55 -13.77
CA LYS A 165 2.76 -5.02 -14.58
C LYS A 165 3.49 -3.88 -15.32
N ALA A 166 2.76 -2.90 -15.82
CA ALA A 166 3.32 -1.83 -16.64
C ALA A 166 4.36 -0.97 -15.90
N SER A 167 4.19 -0.78 -14.59
CA SER A 167 5.09 0.06 -13.78
C SER A 167 6.35 -0.66 -13.29
N GLN A 168 6.41 -1.99 -13.32
CA GLN A 168 7.49 -2.76 -12.68
C GLN A 168 8.87 -2.49 -13.28
N TYR A 169 8.95 -2.26 -14.59
CA TYR A 169 10.23 -1.96 -15.23
C TYR A 169 10.83 -0.64 -14.73
N TYR A 170 10.04 0.44 -14.67
CA TYR A 170 10.57 1.70 -14.19
C TYR A 170 10.81 1.71 -12.69
N ILE A 171 10.00 0.98 -11.91
CA ILE A 171 10.23 0.77 -10.48
C ILE A 171 11.57 0.09 -10.25
N SER A 172 11.87 -1.00 -10.98
CA SER A 172 13.15 -1.70 -10.83
C SER A 172 14.35 -0.80 -11.15
N LYS A 173 14.25 0.04 -12.18
CA LYS A 173 15.31 1.03 -12.51
C LYS A 173 15.49 2.08 -11.42
N ALA A 174 14.39 2.59 -10.87
CA ALA A 174 14.44 3.55 -9.79
C ALA A 174 15.05 2.95 -8.52
N LEU A 175 14.66 1.72 -8.16
CA LEU A 175 15.23 1.01 -7.01
C LEU A 175 16.75 0.79 -7.20
N ALA A 176 17.20 0.35 -8.37
CA ALA A 176 18.62 0.21 -8.67
C ALA A 176 19.39 1.54 -8.55
N LYS A 177 18.78 2.67 -8.96
CA LYS A 177 19.41 3.99 -8.89
C LYS A 177 19.57 4.52 -7.46
N TYR A 178 18.56 4.32 -6.61
CA TYR A 178 18.47 5.00 -5.32
C TYR A 178 18.78 4.11 -4.10
N MET A 179 18.74 2.78 -4.25
CA MET A 179 18.93 1.83 -3.16
C MET A 179 20.30 1.14 -3.15
N THR A 180 21.10 1.27 -4.22
CA THR A 180 22.41 0.61 -4.36
C THR A 180 23.61 1.50 -3.99
N LYS A 181 23.39 2.56 -3.23
CA LYS A 181 24.49 3.43 -2.76
C LYS A 181 24.84 3.17 -1.31
#